data_4f06ecbe839027a04f29d6c12b15d798
#
_entry.id   4f06ecbe839027a04f29d6c12b15d798
#
_cell.length_a   1.000
_cell.length_b   1.000
_cell.length_c   1.000
_cell.angle_alpha   90.00
_cell.angle_beta   90.00
_cell.angle_gamma   90.00
#
_symmetry.space_group_name_H-M   'P 1'
#
loop_
_entity.id
_entity.type
_entity.pdbx_description
1 polymer ?
#
loop_
_entity_poly.entity_id
_entity_poly.type
_entity_poly.pdbx_seq_one_letter_code
_entity_poly.pdbx_strand_id
1 'polypeptide(L)'
;MWSTTVRFADTSILLYAISQDPEEHDKAVRANEILAAGEIGLSVQVLQEFYVQSTRASRSDAVTHEQAVGLVESWCRFPVQAVTVDVMAAALETRRRFGISYWDAAILEAGRALGCTVV
;
A
#
# COMPACT_ATOMS: atom_id res chain seq x y z
N MET A 1 -27.33 -11.48 0.31
CA MET A 1 -26.19 -10.56 0.03
C MET A 1 -24.89 -11.23 0.42
N TRP A 2 -23.99 -11.26 -0.46
CA TRP A 2 -22.64 -11.74 -0.21
C TRP A 2 -21.70 -10.55 -0.16
N SER A 3 -20.59 -10.70 0.51
CA SER A 3 -19.56 -9.66 0.59
C SER A 3 -18.29 -10.16 -0.10
N THR A 4 -17.66 -9.28 -0.82
CA THR A 4 -16.36 -9.54 -1.41
C THR A 4 -15.28 -9.26 -0.38
N THR A 5 -14.31 -10.17 -0.26
CA THR A 5 -13.13 -9.90 0.56
C THR A 5 -12.27 -8.86 -0.13
N VAL A 6 -12.13 -7.69 0.48
CA VAL A 6 -11.26 -6.63 -0.01
C VAL A 6 -9.92 -6.78 0.70
N ARG A 7 -8.84 -6.81 -0.07
CA ARG A 7 -7.48 -6.91 0.46
C ARG A 7 -6.89 -5.52 0.61
N PHE A 8 -6.16 -5.32 1.70
CA PHE A 8 -5.40 -4.09 1.88
C PHE A 8 -3.99 -4.32 1.36
N ALA A 9 -3.56 -3.50 0.40
CA ALA A 9 -2.23 -3.61 -0.19
C ALA A 9 -1.26 -2.66 0.53
N ASP A 10 -0.14 -3.21 0.98
CA ASP A 10 0.92 -2.38 1.55
C ASP A 10 1.81 -1.80 0.45
N THR A 11 2.78 -0.99 0.85
CA THR A 11 3.67 -0.30 -0.09
C THR A 11 4.42 -1.25 -1.01
N SER A 12 4.83 -2.42 -0.51
CA SER A 12 5.63 -3.35 -1.31
C SER A 12 4.87 -3.89 -2.51
N ILE A 13 3.55 -4.07 -2.42
CA ILE A 13 2.73 -4.49 -3.57
C ILE A 13 2.83 -3.47 -4.70
N LEU A 14 2.72 -2.18 -4.37
CA LEU A 14 2.80 -1.12 -5.37
C LEU A 14 4.20 -1.03 -5.99
N LEU A 15 5.23 -1.19 -5.17
CA LEU A 15 6.61 -1.16 -5.65
C LEU A 15 6.93 -2.35 -6.55
N TYR A 16 6.46 -3.55 -6.22
CA TYR A 16 6.63 -4.71 -7.08
C TYR A 16 5.91 -4.52 -8.42
N ALA A 17 4.72 -3.91 -8.41
CA ALA A 17 3.94 -3.72 -9.63
C ALA A 17 4.70 -2.90 -10.69
N ILE A 18 5.58 -2.01 -10.28
CA ILE A 18 6.37 -1.17 -11.19
C ILE A 18 7.82 -1.62 -11.33
N SER A 19 8.23 -2.71 -10.67
CA SER A 19 9.61 -3.15 -10.67
C SER A 19 10.06 -3.58 -12.07
N GLN A 20 11.26 -3.14 -12.46
CA GLN A 20 11.92 -3.55 -13.69
C GLN A 20 13.04 -4.56 -13.43
N ASP A 21 13.23 -4.98 -12.17
CA ASP A 21 14.25 -5.95 -11.79
C ASP A 21 13.83 -7.33 -12.27
N PRO A 22 14.65 -8.01 -13.13
CA PRO A 22 14.32 -9.36 -13.59
C PRO A 22 14.14 -10.38 -12.46
N GLU A 23 14.82 -10.19 -11.33
CA GLU A 23 14.70 -11.08 -10.18
C GLU A 23 13.34 -10.93 -9.49
N GLU A 24 12.66 -9.81 -9.69
CA GLU A 24 11.35 -9.53 -9.14
C GLU A 24 10.21 -9.74 -10.14
N HIS A 25 10.50 -10.32 -11.30
CA HIS A 25 9.50 -10.46 -12.36
C HIS A 25 8.24 -11.20 -11.90
N ASP A 26 8.37 -12.31 -11.20
CA ASP A 26 7.21 -13.07 -10.71
C ASP A 26 6.40 -12.28 -9.71
N LYS A 27 7.07 -11.52 -8.84
CA LYS A 27 6.39 -10.64 -7.88
C LYS A 27 5.68 -9.50 -8.59
N ALA A 28 6.27 -8.93 -9.63
CA ALA A 28 5.66 -7.88 -10.43
C ALA A 28 4.40 -8.39 -11.12
N VAL A 29 4.44 -9.58 -11.72
CA VAL A 29 3.27 -10.20 -12.35
C VAL A 29 2.16 -10.39 -11.32
N ARG A 30 2.49 -10.95 -10.16
CA ARG A 30 1.50 -11.20 -9.11
C ARG A 30 0.90 -9.90 -8.57
N ALA A 31 1.73 -8.88 -8.34
CA ALA A 31 1.26 -7.58 -7.86
C ALA A 31 0.29 -6.94 -8.87
N ASN A 32 0.63 -7.00 -10.16
CA ASN A 32 -0.25 -6.47 -11.20
C ASN A 32 -1.56 -7.24 -11.32
N GLU A 33 -1.54 -8.56 -11.10
CA GLU A 33 -2.77 -9.35 -11.06
C GLU A 33 -3.67 -8.91 -9.90
N ILE A 34 -3.09 -8.68 -8.72
CA ILE A 34 -3.82 -8.20 -7.54
C ILE A 34 -4.46 -6.83 -7.83
N LEU A 35 -3.71 -5.91 -8.42
CA LEU A 35 -4.21 -4.59 -8.77
C LEU A 35 -5.30 -4.65 -9.84
N ALA A 36 -5.12 -5.51 -10.83
CA ALA A 36 -6.09 -5.67 -11.92
C ALA A 36 -7.42 -6.27 -11.43
N ALA A 37 -7.39 -7.12 -10.42
CA ALA A 37 -8.59 -7.69 -9.83
C ALA A 37 -9.48 -6.60 -9.19
N GLY A 38 -8.91 -5.49 -8.77
CA GLY A 38 -9.66 -4.33 -8.33
C GLY A 38 -10.25 -4.41 -6.93
N GLU A 39 -10.06 -5.52 -6.23
CA GLU A 39 -10.62 -5.73 -4.89
C GLU A 39 -9.57 -5.42 -3.83
N ILE A 40 -9.07 -4.18 -3.84
CA ILE A 40 -8.06 -3.73 -2.89
C ILE A 40 -8.42 -2.40 -2.27
N GLY A 41 -7.91 -2.20 -1.04
CA GLY A 41 -7.91 -0.92 -0.36
C GLY A 41 -6.48 -0.47 -0.12
N LEU A 42 -6.30 0.81 0.00
CA LEU A 42 -5.01 1.46 0.25
C LEU A 42 -5.16 2.45 1.41
N SER A 43 -4.05 3.04 1.81
CA SER A 43 -4.07 4.18 2.73
C SER A 43 -3.26 5.33 2.15
N VAL A 44 -3.52 6.52 2.64
CA VAL A 44 -2.70 7.69 2.30
C VAL A 44 -1.24 7.44 2.64
N GLN A 45 -0.96 6.81 3.80
CA GLN A 45 0.41 6.46 4.19
C GLN A 45 1.09 5.58 3.14
N VAL A 46 0.41 4.54 2.66
CA VAL A 46 0.98 3.63 1.65
C VAL A 46 1.30 4.39 0.36
N LEU A 47 0.42 5.28 -0.06
CA LEU A 47 0.66 6.09 -1.26
C LEU A 47 1.83 7.07 -1.06
N GLN A 48 1.94 7.67 0.12
CA GLN A 48 3.07 8.53 0.46
C GLN A 48 4.39 7.77 0.43
N GLU A 49 4.44 6.60 1.05
CA GLU A 49 5.64 5.75 1.05
C GLU A 49 6.01 5.30 -0.36
N PHE A 50 5.02 4.94 -1.17
CA PHE A 50 5.25 4.59 -2.57
C PHE A 50 5.91 5.76 -3.31
N TYR A 51 5.36 6.97 -3.18
CA TYR A 51 5.92 8.14 -3.85
C TYR A 51 7.39 8.34 -3.47
N VAL A 52 7.67 8.37 -2.16
CA VAL A 52 9.03 8.62 -1.67
C VAL A 52 10.00 7.55 -2.16
N GLN A 53 9.62 6.28 -2.05
CA GLN A 53 10.51 5.18 -2.41
C GLN A 53 10.69 5.01 -3.91
N SER A 54 9.63 5.19 -4.70
CA SER A 54 9.70 5.01 -6.16
C SER A 54 10.49 6.11 -6.86
N THR A 55 10.54 7.30 -6.28
CA THR A 55 11.27 8.45 -6.86
C THR A 55 12.66 8.63 -6.27
N ARG A 56 13.06 7.78 -5.32
CA ARG A 56 14.36 7.90 -4.65
C ARG A 56 15.50 7.72 -5.64
N ALA A 57 16.44 8.67 -5.64
CA ALA A 57 17.58 8.67 -6.59
C ALA A 57 18.45 7.41 -6.47
N SER A 58 18.53 6.81 -5.29
CA SER A 58 19.29 5.58 -5.06
C SER A 58 18.67 4.33 -5.65
N ARG A 59 17.39 4.39 -6.06
CA ARG A 59 16.70 3.25 -6.66
C ARG A 59 17.13 3.12 -8.13
N SER A 60 17.55 1.93 -8.55
CA SER A 60 18.08 1.70 -9.91
C SER A 60 17.01 1.90 -11.00
N ASP A 61 15.74 1.64 -10.69
CA ASP A 61 14.62 1.83 -11.60
C ASP A 61 13.69 2.94 -11.12
N ALA A 62 14.26 4.01 -10.55
CA ALA A 62 13.49 5.14 -10.06
C ALA A 62 12.61 5.75 -11.16
N VAL A 63 11.38 6.09 -10.79
CA VAL A 63 10.47 6.79 -11.69
C VAL A 63 10.57 8.30 -11.47
N THR A 64 10.10 9.06 -12.45
CA THR A 64 10.06 10.52 -12.33
C THR A 64 8.92 10.95 -11.42
N HIS A 65 8.96 12.21 -10.98
CA HIS A 65 7.86 12.80 -10.22
C HIS A 65 6.53 12.65 -10.98
N GLU A 66 6.51 13.00 -12.27
CA GLU A 66 5.30 12.95 -13.09
C GLU A 66 4.77 11.52 -13.22
N GLN A 67 5.65 10.55 -13.40
CA GLN A 67 5.24 9.14 -13.46
C GLN A 67 4.65 8.67 -12.13
N ALA A 68 5.28 9.03 -11.02
CA ALA A 68 4.78 8.66 -9.69
C ALA A 68 3.43 9.30 -9.41
N VAL A 69 3.25 10.57 -9.75
CA VAL A 69 1.98 11.27 -9.57
C VAL A 69 0.87 10.59 -10.38
N GLY A 70 1.15 10.24 -11.63
CA GLY A 70 0.18 9.55 -12.48
C GLY A 70 -0.25 8.20 -11.90
N LEU A 71 0.70 7.45 -11.35
CA LEU A 71 0.40 6.17 -10.70
C LEU A 71 -0.46 6.37 -9.44
N VAL A 72 -0.07 7.29 -8.58
CA VAL A 72 -0.83 7.59 -7.35
C VAL A 72 -2.25 8.01 -7.70
N GLU A 73 -2.42 8.89 -8.67
CA GLU A 73 -3.75 9.33 -9.10
C GLU A 73 -4.58 8.16 -9.62
N SER A 74 -3.98 7.27 -10.40
CA SER A 74 -4.70 6.10 -10.93
C SER A 74 -5.15 5.15 -9.82
N TRP A 75 -4.37 5.02 -8.75
CA TRP A 75 -4.70 4.15 -7.62
C TRP A 75 -5.70 4.79 -6.66
N CYS A 76 -5.90 6.10 -6.71
CA CYS A 76 -6.91 6.76 -5.89
C CYS A 76 -8.34 6.36 -6.28
N ARG A 77 -8.52 5.59 -7.37
CA ARG A 77 -9.81 4.99 -7.70
C ARG A 77 -10.21 3.88 -6.73
N PHE A 78 -9.24 3.30 -6.02
CA PHE A 78 -9.52 2.31 -4.97
C PHE A 78 -9.92 3.02 -3.68
N PRO A 79 -10.59 2.33 -2.74
CA PRO A 79 -10.80 2.88 -1.40
C PRO A 79 -9.45 3.24 -0.75
N VAL A 80 -9.33 4.46 -0.26
CA VAL A 80 -8.12 4.97 0.38
C VAL A 80 -8.47 5.44 1.78
N GLN A 81 -7.87 4.79 2.80
CA GLN A 81 -8.07 5.19 4.19
C GLN A 81 -7.23 6.43 4.49
N ALA A 82 -7.88 7.47 4.98
CA ALA A 82 -7.20 8.67 5.44
C ALA A 82 -6.37 8.40 6.69
N VAL A 83 -5.32 9.18 6.89
CA VAL A 83 -4.56 9.16 8.13
C VAL A 83 -5.34 9.98 9.16
N THR A 84 -6.06 9.29 10.05
CA THR A 84 -6.90 9.93 11.06
C THR A 84 -6.30 9.74 12.45
N VAL A 85 -6.75 10.58 13.39
CA VAL A 85 -6.35 10.43 14.79
C VAL A 85 -6.76 9.06 15.33
N ASP A 86 -7.94 8.57 14.96
CA ASP A 86 -8.43 7.27 15.40
C ASP A 86 -7.55 6.12 14.90
N VAL A 87 -7.13 6.16 13.64
CA VAL A 87 -6.22 5.16 13.07
C VAL A 87 -4.87 5.23 13.78
N MET A 88 -4.35 6.43 14.01
CA MET A 88 -3.09 6.61 14.74
C MET A 88 -3.18 6.04 16.16
N ALA A 89 -4.23 6.36 16.88
CA ALA A 89 -4.41 5.87 18.25
C ALA A 89 -4.51 4.34 18.28
N ALA A 90 -5.24 3.74 17.33
CA ALA A 90 -5.32 2.29 17.21
C ALA A 90 -3.95 1.68 16.90
N ALA A 91 -3.17 2.33 16.05
CA ALA A 91 -1.82 1.86 15.71
C ALA A 91 -0.87 1.90 16.92
N LEU A 92 -0.95 2.96 17.73
CA LEU A 92 -0.15 3.05 18.94
C LEU A 92 -0.46 1.91 19.91
N GLU A 93 -1.74 1.59 20.07
CA GLU A 93 -2.17 0.47 20.94
C GLU A 93 -1.73 -0.88 20.37
N THR A 94 -1.85 -1.08 19.08
CA THR A 94 -1.41 -2.31 18.41
C THR A 94 0.08 -2.51 18.55
N ARG A 95 0.87 -1.44 18.40
CA ARG A 95 2.30 -1.49 18.65
C ARG A 95 2.61 -1.91 20.08
N ARG A 96 1.88 -1.35 21.04
CA ARG A 96 2.08 -1.68 22.44
C ARG A 96 1.80 -3.16 22.71
N ARG A 97 0.71 -3.68 22.15
CA ARG A 97 0.27 -5.06 22.39
C ARG A 97 1.17 -6.10 21.74
N PHE A 98 1.63 -5.86 20.52
CA PHE A 98 2.29 -6.88 19.71
C PHE A 98 3.78 -6.63 19.48
N GLY A 99 4.31 -5.47 19.90
CA GLY A 99 5.74 -5.18 19.78
C GLY A 99 6.25 -4.99 18.36
N ILE A 100 5.34 -4.80 17.40
CA ILE A 100 5.71 -4.51 16.00
C ILE A 100 6.03 -3.02 15.84
N SER A 101 6.64 -2.64 14.70
CA SER A 101 6.92 -1.24 14.45
C SER A 101 5.63 -0.43 14.37
N TYR A 102 5.72 0.86 14.67
CA TYR A 102 4.56 1.75 14.53
C TYR A 102 4.03 1.75 13.11
N TRP A 103 4.93 1.81 12.12
CA TRP A 103 4.49 1.89 10.71
C TRP A 103 3.77 0.63 10.26
N ASP A 104 4.21 -0.55 10.70
CA ASP A 104 3.50 -1.80 10.45
C ASP A 104 2.14 -1.80 11.14
N ALA A 105 2.09 -1.32 12.39
CA ALA A 105 0.83 -1.21 13.12
C ALA A 105 -0.13 -0.24 12.43
N ALA A 106 0.37 0.87 11.89
CA ALA A 106 -0.45 1.84 11.17
C ALA A 106 -1.06 1.24 9.90
N ILE A 107 -0.30 0.44 9.17
CA ILE A 107 -0.80 -0.27 7.98
C ILE A 107 -1.92 -1.26 8.37
N LEU A 108 -1.70 -2.04 9.41
CA LEU A 108 -2.70 -2.99 9.89
C LEU A 108 -4.00 -2.29 10.30
N GLU A 109 -3.90 -1.18 11.04
CA GLU A 109 -5.08 -0.47 11.51
C GLU A 109 -5.81 0.28 10.39
N ALA A 110 -5.08 0.79 9.39
CA ALA A 110 -5.69 1.37 8.20
C ALA A 110 -6.50 0.31 7.44
N GLY A 111 -5.94 -0.88 7.25
CA GLY A 111 -6.64 -1.99 6.61
C GLY A 111 -7.88 -2.40 7.39
N ARG A 112 -7.75 -2.47 8.72
CA ARG A 112 -8.88 -2.80 9.60
C ARG A 112 -9.99 -1.75 9.52
N ALA A 113 -9.62 -0.47 9.46
CA ALA A 113 -10.58 0.62 9.34
C ALA A 113 -11.40 0.55 8.04
N LEU A 114 -10.80 0.06 6.96
CA LEU A 114 -11.49 -0.19 5.69
C LEU A 114 -12.25 -1.52 5.66
N GLY A 115 -12.10 -2.35 6.69
CA GLY A 115 -12.68 -3.69 6.68
C GLY A 115 -11.95 -4.66 5.75
N CYS A 116 -10.66 -4.45 5.52
CA CYS A 116 -9.86 -5.23 4.59
C CYS A 116 -9.09 -6.35 5.27
N THR A 117 -8.78 -7.40 4.50
CA THR A 117 -7.73 -8.35 4.84
C THR A 117 -6.40 -7.77 4.36
N VAL A 118 -5.42 -7.64 5.25
CA VAL A 118 -4.11 -7.07 4.89
C VAL A 118 -3.28 -8.10 4.13
N VAL A 119 -2.69 -7.63 3.05
CA VAL A 119 -1.84 -8.43 2.18
C VAL A 119 -0.38 -8.01 2.32
#